data_e68dbd7fba22e6342ffb9bca9fdd77cb
#
_entry.id   e68dbd7fba22e6342ffb9bca9fdd77cb
#
_cell.length_a   1.000
_cell.length_b   1.000
_cell.length_c   1.000
_cell.angle_alpha   90.00
_cell.angle_beta   90.00
_cell.angle_gamma   90.00
#
_symmetry.space_group_name_H-M   'P 1'
#
loop_
_entity.id
_entity.type
_entity.pdbx_description
1 polymer ?
#
loop_
_entity_poly.entity_id
_entity_poly.type
_entity_poly.pdbx_seq_one_letter_code
_entity_poly.pdbx_strand_id
1 'polypeptide(L)'
;KKMVAEGLKPMGQEYLDILKEGFENRWIDVYENEGKRSGAYSGGSYDSHPYVLLNYRGTLDNVFTLAHEMGHSVHSYYSRKNQPYAYSDYKIFVAEVASTCNEALLIHDLLKKTSDKAMKMTLINHFLDKFKGTIYRQTMFAEFEYLMHQKAQEGKPLTAQEISSTYLELNQLYFGPDMVSDQEIALEWSRIPHFYTPFYVYQYATGFSAAIALSNKILEEGAPAVERYKTFLKGGSSMDPIDLLKTAGVDMTTSQPVQAALDVFGSLVDQMEEMI
;
A
#
# COMPACT_ATOMS: atom_id res chain seq x y z
N LYS A 1 15.50 -6.42 -10.08
CA LYS A 1 14.87 -6.04 -11.35
C LYS A 1 14.18 -7.25 -12.01
N LYS A 2 14.88 -8.38 -12.23
CA LYS A 2 14.32 -9.56 -12.93
C LYS A 2 13.06 -10.10 -12.21
N MET A 3 13.12 -10.33 -10.89
CA MET A 3 11.96 -10.79 -10.10
C MET A 3 10.76 -9.85 -10.24
N VAL A 4 10.97 -8.54 -10.13
CA VAL A 4 9.91 -7.53 -10.27
C VAL A 4 9.28 -7.59 -11.67
N ALA A 5 10.08 -7.59 -12.72
CA ALA A 5 9.56 -7.69 -14.09
C ALA A 5 8.81 -9.01 -14.35
N GLU A 6 9.26 -10.12 -13.76
CA GLU A 6 8.57 -11.41 -13.86
C GLU A 6 7.24 -11.43 -13.10
N GLY A 7 7.21 -10.89 -11.88
CA GLY A 7 5.98 -10.80 -11.07
C GLY A 7 4.92 -9.89 -11.68
N LEU A 8 5.35 -8.89 -12.46
CA LEU A 8 4.45 -7.93 -13.10
C LEU A 8 4.07 -8.30 -14.56
N LYS A 9 4.42 -9.50 -15.04
CA LYS A 9 3.99 -9.97 -16.37
C LYS A 9 2.47 -9.91 -16.61
N PRO A 10 1.59 -10.15 -15.62
CA PRO A 10 0.15 -10.02 -15.83
C PRO A 10 -0.28 -8.63 -16.33
N MET A 11 0.50 -7.57 -16.06
CA MET A 11 0.23 -6.19 -16.48
C MET A 11 0.38 -5.94 -17.99
N GLY A 12 0.93 -6.91 -18.74
CA GLY A 12 1.14 -6.83 -20.18
C GLY A 12 2.38 -6.04 -20.60
N GLN A 13 2.69 -6.13 -21.91
CA GLN A 13 3.96 -5.68 -22.45
C GLN A 13 4.19 -4.17 -22.30
N GLU A 14 3.16 -3.34 -22.53
CA GLU A 14 3.27 -1.88 -22.40
C GLU A 14 3.75 -1.46 -20.99
N TYR A 15 3.20 -2.10 -19.94
CA TYR A 15 3.61 -1.84 -18.55
C TYR A 15 5.06 -2.27 -18.30
N LEU A 16 5.43 -3.44 -18.83
CA LEU A 16 6.80 -3.97 -18.72
C LEU A 16 7.82 -3.11 -19.47
N ASP A 17 7.45 -2.53 -20.60
CA ASP A 17 8.32 -1.62 -21.36
C ASP A 17 8.63 -0.34 -20.56
N ILE A 18 7.63 0.23 -19.86
CA ILE A 18 7.83 1.38 -18.96
C ILE A 18 8.75 0.99 -17.77
N LEU A 19 8.53 -0.18 -17.17
CA LEU A 19 9.43 -0.70 -16.11
C LEU A 19 10.86 -0.84 -16.61
N LYS A 20 11.03 -1.40 -17.79
CA LYS A 20 12.34 -1.58 -18.42
C LYS A 20 13.00 -0.23 -18.67
N GLU A 21 12.27 0.74 -19.20
CA GLU A 21 12.76 2.11 -19.36
C GLU A 21 13.27 2.67 -18.03
N GLY A 22 12.50 2.55 -16.94
CA GLY A 22 12.92 2.99 -15.61
C GLY A 22 14.17 2.28 -15.10
N PHE A 23 14.31 0.99 -15.40
CA PHE A 23 15.48 0.20 -14.98
C PHE A 23 16.76 0.50 -15.76
N GLU A 24 16.65 0.96 -17.00
CA GLU A 24 17.79 1.17 -17.92
C GLU A 24 18.17 2.66 -18.05
N ASN A 25 17.21 3.60 -17.88
CA ASN A 25 17.38 5.01 -18.18
C ASN A 25 17.56 5.91 -16.95
N ARG A 26 18.18 5.38 -15.89
CA ARG A 26 18.60 6.16 -14.71
C ARG A 26 17.48 6.82 -13.91
N TRP A 27 16.30 6.18 -13.86
CA TRP A 27 15.26 6.68 -12.97
C TRP A 27 15.58 6.44 -11.50
N ILE A 28 16.46 5.46 -11.19
CA ILE A 28 16.66 4.91 -9.85
C ILE A 28 18.07 5.22 -9.34
N ASP A 29 18.12 5.95 -8.24
CA ASP A 29 19.31 6.05 -7.37
C ASP A 29 19.27 4.89 -6.36
N VAL A 30 20.13 3.90 -6.54
CA VAL A 30 19.94 2.54 -5.98
C VAL A 30 20.54 2.39 -4.60
N TYR A 31 21.81 2.79 -4.40
CA TYR A 31 22.58 2.41 -3.22
C TYR A 31 22.64 3.52 -2.17
N GLU A 32 22.92 3.10 -0.92
CA GLU A 32 23.27 4.06 0.15
C GLU A 32 24.48 4.88 -0.23
N ASN A 33 24.49 6.14 0.24
CA ASN A 33 25.60 7.07 0.08
C ASN A 33 25.63 8.04 1.24
N GLU A 34 26.78 8.62 1.53
CA GLU A 34 26.92 9.64 2.57
C GLU A 34 26.00 10.85 2.29
N GLY A 35 25.26 11.28 3.31
CA GLY A 35 24.27 12.35 3.20
C GLY A 35 22.95 12.01 2.54
N LYS A 36 22.79 10.80 1.99
CA LYS A 36 21.52 10.32 1.41
C LYS A 36 20.51 10.01 2.52
N ARG A 37 19.26 10.46 2.34
CA ARG A 37 18.16 10.14 3.27
C ARG A 37 17.88 8.63 3.27
N SER A 38 17.54 8.10 4.45
CA SER A 38 17.03 6.73 4.59
C SER A 38 15.64 6.57 3.98
N GLY A 39 15.21 5.31 3.80
CA GLY A 39 13.92 4.98 3.21
C GLY A 39 13.97 4.89 1.69
N ALA A 40 12.80 4.99 1.07
CA ALA A 40 12.60 5.00 -0.38
C ALA A 40 11.48 5.97 -0.74
N TYR A 41 11.52 6.53 -1.94
CA TYR A 41 10.40 7.28 -2.50
C TYR A 41 10.49 7.37 -4.02
N SER A 42 9.36 7.58 -4.67
CA SER A 42 9.24 7.96 -6.08
C SER A 42 8.71 9.38 -6.18
N GLY A 43 9.26 10.18 -7.07
CA GLY A 43 8.86 11.56 -7.31
C GLY A 43 9.19 12.01 -8.73
N GLY A 44 9.09 13.31 -8.98
CA GLY A 44 9.42 13.90 -10.28
C GLY A 44 8.51 15.08 -10.60
N SER A 45 8.70 15.69 -11.76
CA SER A 45 7.89 16.78 -12.27
C SER A 45 7.18 16.40 -13.57
N TYR A 46 6.22 17.23 -14.01
CA TYR A 46 5.37 16.95 -15.17
C TYR A 46 6.17 16.64 -16.44
N ASP A 47 7.17 17.46 -16.74
CA ASP A 47 7.97 17.35 -17.97
C ASP A 47 9.20 16.44 -17.82
N SER A 48 9.31 15.68 -16.73
CA SER A 48 10.41 14.76 -16.51
C SER A 48 9.93 13.32 -16.37
N HIS A 49 10.84 12.36 -16.55
CA HIS A 49 10.59 11.00 -16.11
C HIS A 49 10.49 10.94 -14.57
N PRO A 50 9.90 9.90 -13.99
CA PRO A 50 9.96 9.67 -12.55
C PRO A 50 11.40 9.49 -12.05
N TYR A 51 11.62 9.82 -10.79
CA TYR A 51 12.88 9.60 -10.07
C TYR A 51 12.59 8.76 -8.84
N VAL A 52 13.39 7.73 -8.61
CA VAL A 52 13.27 6.82 -7.48
C VAL A 52 14.53 6.88 -6.63
N LEU A 53 14.36 7.12 -5.33
CA LEU A 53 15.42 6.95 -4.36
C LEU A 53 15.23 5.62 -3.65
N LEU A 54 16.27 4.80 -3.60
CA LEU A 54 16.34 3.57 -2.83
C LEU A 54 17.59 3.57 -1.93
N ASN A 55 17.57 2.70 -0.93
CA ASN A 55 18.74 2.29 -0.16
C ASN A 55 18.84 0.75 -0.21
N TYR A 56 19.17 0.24 -1.39
CA TYR A 56 19.07 -1.18 -1.73
C TYR A 56 20.22 -2.00 -1.16
N ARG A 57 19.90 -2.97 -0.29
CA ARG A 57 20.87 -3.85 0.39
C ARG A 57 20.79 -5.32 -0.02
N GLY A 58 19.99 -5.66 -1.02
CA GLY A 58 19.87 -7.02 -1.53
C GLY A 58 18.97 -7.96 -0.72
N THR A 59 18.13 -7.43 0.15
CA THR A 59 17.15 -8.23 0.91
C THR A 59 15.86 -8.46 0.13
N LEU A 60 15.06 -9.43 0.56
CA LEU A 60 13.72 -9.66 0.00
C LEU A 60 12.83 -8.42 0.14
N ASP A 61 12.84 -7.77 1.29
CA ASP A 61 12.11 -6.52 1.54
C ASP A 61 12.48 -5.44 0.53
N ASN A 62 13.78 -5.32 0.16
CA ASN A 62 14.20 -4.35 -0.85
C ASN A 62 13.69 -4.68 -2.26
N VAL A 63 13.38 -5.95 -2.56
CA VAL A 63 12.74 -6.32 -3.84
C VAL A 63 11.30 -5.82 -3.87
N PHE A 64 10.57 -5.95 -2.76
CA PHE A 64 9.22 -5.39 -2.61
C PHE A 64 9.25 -3.86 -2.64
N THR A 65 10.20 -3.23 -1.96
CA THR A 65 10.40 -1.77 -2.04
C THR A 65 10.61 -1.30 -3.48
N LEU A 66 11.44 -2.00 -4.26
CA LEU A 66 11.62 -1.69 -5.68
C LEU A 66 10.32 -1.82 -6.47
N ALA A 67 9.54 -2.89 -6.25
CA ALA A 67 8.24 -3.07 -6.90
C ALA A 67 7.26 -1.95 -6.54
N HIS A 68 7.24 -1.55 -5.28
CA HIS A 68 6.43 -0.48 -4.71
C HIS A 68 6.76 0.86 -5.39
N GLU A 69 8.01 1.30 -5.32
CA GLU A 69 8.42 2.60 -5.88
C GLU A 69 8.26 2.65 -7.40
N MET A 70 8.46 1.53 -8.09
CA MET A 70 8.16 1.43 -9.51
C MET A 70 6.65 1.49 -9.80
N GLY A 71 5.78 1.05 -8.87
CA GLY A 71 4.34 1.24 -8.95
C GLY A 71 3.95 2.71 -8.97
N HIS A 72 4.49 3.49 -8.04
CA HIS A 72 4.33 4.95 -8.04
C HIS A 72 4.87 5.60 -9.33
N SER A 73 6.05 5.15 -9.76
CA SER A 73 6.69 5.68 -10.97
C SER A 73 5.84 5.45 -12.22
N VAL A 74 5.32 4.24 -12.40
CA VAL A 74 4.47 3.91 -13.55
C VAL A 74 3.12 4.63 -13.47
N HIS A 75 2.53 4.78 -12.26
CA HIS A 75 1.31 5.58 -12.08
C HIS A 75 1.55 7.04 -12.50
N SER A 76 2.61 7.65 -11.97
CA SER A 76 2.98 9.04 -12.34
C SER A 76 3.27 9.19 -13.84
N TYR A 77 3.94 8.21 -14.44
CA TYR A 77 4.20 8.19 -15.87
C TYR A 77 2.90 8.18 -16.69
N TYR A 78 1.97 7.27 -16.38
CA TYR A 78 0.68 7.20 -17.08
C TYR A 78 -0.15 8.47 -16.86
N SER A 79 -0.22 8.96 -15.64
CA SER A 79 -0.97 10.17 -15.31
C SER A 79 -0.44 11.38 -16.07
N ARG A 80 0.85 11.66 -15.98
CA ARG A 80 1.50 12.81 -16.63
C ARG A 80 1.44 12.76 -18.16
N LYS A 81 1.52 11.55 -18.72
CA LYS A 81 1.44 11.37 -20.18
C LYS A 81 0.02 11.58 -20.74
N ASN A 82 -1.01 11.36 -19.93
CA ASN A 82 -2.41 11.37 -20.38
C ASN A 82 -3.24 12.54 -19.87
N GLN A 83 -2.73 13.31 -18.88
CA GLN A 83 -3.42 14.44 -18.29
C GLN A 83 -2.65 15.75 -18.55
N PRO A 84 -3.36 16.87 -18.71
CA PRO A 84 -2.71 18.17 -18.70
C PRO A 84 -2.11 18.46 -17.33
N TYR A 85 -1.16 19.36 -17.24
CA TYR A 85 -0.42 19.71 -16.03
C TYR A 85 -1.31 19.86 -14.78
N ALA A 86 -2.44 20.55 -14.91
CA ALA A 86 -3.36 20.82 -13.80
C ALA A 86 -4.01 19.56 -13.20
N TYR A 87 -4.05 18.43 -13.92
CA TYR A 87 -4.66 17.18 -13.50
C TYR A 87 -3.69 16.00 -13.46
N SER A 88 -2.42 16.26 -13.69
CA SER A 88 -1.41 15.20 -13.85
C SER A 88 -0.99 14.51 -12.56
N ASP A 89 -1.22 15.13 -11.42
CA ASP A 89 -1.00 14.51 -10.12
C ASP A 89 -2.29 13.83 -9.62
N TYR A 90 -2.16 12.71 -8.96
CA TYR A 90 -3.28 11.98 -8.36
C TYR A 90 -3.43 12.27 -6.87
N LYS A 91 -4.66 12.10 -6.37
CA LYS A 91 -4.96 12.35 -4.95
C LYS A 91 -4.33 11.30 -4.05
N ILE A 92 -4.02 11.71 -2.81
CA ILE A 92 -3.41 10.81 -1.79
C ILE A 92 -4.21 9.54 -1.54
N PHE A 93 -5.55 9.60 -1.63
CA PHE A 93 -6.44 8.45 -1.47
C PHE A 93 -6.12 7.28 -2.40
N VAL A 94 -5.57 7.53 -3.58
CA VAL A 94 -5.21 6.51 -4.56
C VAL A 94 -3.70 6.37 -4.76
N ALA A 95 -2.90 7.14 -4.03
CA ALA A 95 -1.45 7.17 -4.22
C ALA A 95 -0.79 5.79 -4.02
N GLU A 96 -1.22 5.05 -2.99
CA GLU A 96 -0.66 3.75 -2.65
C GLU A 96 -1.29 2.58 -3.43
N VAL A 97 -2.29 2.83 -4.27
CA VAL A 97 -2.99 1.74 -4.97
C VAL A 97 -2.07 1.06 -5.98
N ALA A 98 -1.33 1.83 -6.76
CA ALA A 98 -0.46 1.28 -7.79
C ALA A 98 0.78 0.59 -7.21
N SER A 99 1.39 1.19 -6.19
CA SER A 99 2.55 0.62 -5.48
C SER A 99 2.21 -0.71 -4.81
N THR A 100 1.10 -0.75 -4.07
CA THR A 100 0.63 -1.95 -3.38
C THR A 100 0.13 -3.03 -4.36
N CYS A 101 -0.51 -2.66 -5.47
CA CYS A 101 -0.91 -3.60 -6.52
C CYS A 101 0.31 -4.32 -7.11
N ASN A 102 1.41 -3.61 -7.35
CA ASN A 102 2.67 -4.22 -7.78
C ASN A 102 3.23 -5.21 -6.75
N GLU A 103 3.22 -4.84 -5.46
CA GLU A 103 3.65 -5.75 -4.40
C GLU A 103 2.76 -7.00 -4.35
N ALA A 104 1.44 -6.85 -4.46
CA ALA A 104 0.49 -7.96 -4.44
C ALA A 104 0.70 -8.93 -5.63
N LEU A 105 0.89 -8.40 -6.84
CA LEU A 105 1.20 -9.24 -8.02
C LEU A 105 2.54 -9.96 -7.86
N LEU A 106 3.55 -9.28 -7.34
CA LEU A 106 4.88 -9.86 -7.11
C LEU A 106 4.82 -10.99 -6.07
N ILE A 107 4.14 -10.81 -4.93
CA ILE A 107 4.05 -11.84 -3.90
C ILE A 107 3.30 -13.08 -4.41
N HIS A 108 2.23 -12.90 -5.18
CA HIS A 108 1.51 -13.99 -5.81
C HIS A 108 2.39 -14.81 -6.77
N ASP A 109 3.20 -14.14 -7.60
CA ASP A 109 4.13 -14.81 -8.50
C ASP A 109 5.21 -15.60 -7.74
N LEU A 110 5.78 -15.00 -6.69
CA LEU A 110 6.79 -15.65 -5.85
C LEU A 110 6.23 -16.86 -5.11
N LEU A 111 5.04 -16.76 -4.50
CA LEU A 111 4.37 -17.86 -3.82
C LEU A 111 4.06 -19.01 -4.77
N LYS A 112 3.66 -18.71 -6.01
CA LYS A 112 3.38 -19.71 -7.04
C LYS A 112 4.64 -20.46 -7.50
N LYS A 113 5.78 -19.79 -7.52
CA LYS A 113 7.05 -20.34 -8.04
C LYS A 113 7.87 -21.08 -6.98
N THR A 114 7.71 -20.74 -5.71
CA THR A 114 8.52 -21.37 -4.66
C THR A 114 7.97 -22.72 -4.25
N SER A 115 8.86 -23.73 -4.21
CA SER A 115 8.59 -25.06 -3.65
C SER A 115 9.24 -25.26 -2.27
N ASP A 116 10.12 -24.35 -1.86
CA ASP A 116 10.78 -24.39 -0.55
C ASP A 116 9.82 -23.92 0.54
N LYS A 117 9.57 -24.79 1.54
CA LYS A 117 8.64 -24.55 2.64
C LYS A 117 9.04 -23.30 3.45
N ALA A 118 10.32 -23.16 3.80
CA ALA A 118 10.78 -22.04 4.61
C ALA A 118 10.64 -20.71 3.88
N MET A 119 10.97 -20.67 2.59
CA MET A 119 10.79 -19.51 1.75
C MET A 119 9.29 -19.17 1.62
N LYS A 120 8.42 -20.17 1.43
CA LYS A 120 6.97 -19.96 1.33
C LYS A 120 6.41 -19.36 2.63
N MET A 121 6.80 -19.88 3.79
CA MET A 121 6.43 -19.31 5.09
C MET A 121 6.94 -17.87 5.25
N THR A 122 8.17 -17.59 4.81
CA THR A 122 8.74 -16.22 4.86
C THR A 122 7.93 -15.25 4.01
N LEU A 123 7.54 -15.65 2.80
CA LEU A 123 6.72 -14.83 1.89
C LEU A 123 5.32 -14.59 2.48
N ILE A 124 4.67 -15.63 3.00
CA ILE A 124 3.34 -15.49 3.63
C ILE A 124 3.44 -14.56 4.84
N ASN A 125 4.42 -14.77 5.73
CA ASN A 125 4.60 -13.90 6.89
C ASN A 125 4.83 -12.44 6.48
N HIS A 126 5.68 -12.20 5.48
CA HIS A 126 5.90 -10.84 4.94
C HIS A 126 4.58 -10.20 4.48
N PHE A 127 3.73 -10.95 3.80
CA PHE A 127 2.45 -10.43 3.32
C PHE A 127 1.44 -10.21 4.46
N LEU A 128 1.35 -11.15 5.42
CA LEU A 128 0.53 -11.00 6.63
C LEU A 128 0.94 -9.76 7.45
N ASP A 129 2.24 -9.50 7.60
CA ASP A 129 2.74 -8.30 8.27
C ASP A 129 2.32 -7.01 7.54
N LYS A 130 2.25 -7.02 6.21
CA LYS A 130 1.71 -5.89 5.42
C LYS A 130 0.22 -5.66 5.72
N PHE A 131 -0.60 -6.71 5.77
CA PHE A 131 -2.02 -6.61 6.16
C PHE A 131 -2.17 -6.06 7.58
N LYS A 132 -1.43 -6.62 8.54
CA LYS A 132 -1.43 -6.17 9.93
C LYS A 132 -1.07 -4.70 10.05
N GLY A 133 0.04 -4.28 9.42
CA GLY A 133 0.55 -2.91 9.51
C GLY A 133 -0.30 -1.88 8.75
N THR A 134 -0.99 -2.28 7.68
CA THR A 134 -1.64 -1.35 6.76
C THR A 134 -3.17 -1.37 6.89
N ILE A 135 -3.82 -2.53 7.11
CA ILE A 135 -5.26 -2.58 7.36
C ILE A 135 -5.54 -2.43 8.86
N TYR A 136 -5.13 -3.40 9.67
CA TYR A 136 -5.53 -3.45 11.07
C TYR A 136 -5.00 -2.26 11.87
N ARG A 137 -3.70 -2.01 11.80
CA ARG A 137 -3.07 -0.91 12.55
C ARG A 137 -3.57 0.46 12.11
N GLN A 138 -3.72 0.70 10.81
CA GLN A 138 -4.16 2.01 10.32
C GLN A 138 -5.66 2.23 10.57
N THR A 139 -6.47 1.16 10.59
CA THR A 139 -7.88 1.24 11.01
C THR A 139 -7.97 1.56 12.50
N MET A 140 -7.15 0.94 13.34
CA MET A 140 -7.06 1.28 14.77
C MET A 140 -6.69 2.76 14.96
N PHE A 141 -5.72 3.26 14.21
CA PHE A 141 -5.34 4.68 14.27
C PHE A 141 -6.47 5.60 13.82
N ALA A 142 -7.18 5.23 12.77
CA ALA A 142 -8.30 6.00 12.25
C ALA A 142 -9.48 6.02 13.26
N GLU A 143 -9.77 4.91 13.92
CA GLU A 143 -10.77 4.82 14.97
C GLU A 143 -10.38 5.67 16.18
N PHE A 144 -9.11 5.58 16.61
CA PHE A 144 -8.59 6.45 17.67
C PHE A 144 -8.75 7.93 17.31
N GLU A 145 -8.35 8.34 16.11
CA GLU A 145 -8.49 9.71 15.63
C GLU A 145 -9.96 10.17 15.64
N TYR A 146 -10.86 9.33 15.13
CA TYR A 146 -12.29 9.59 15.13
C TYR A 146 -12.85 9.80 16.54
N LEU A 147 -12.48 8.93 17.48
CA LEU A 147 -12.92 9.03 18.89
C LEU A 147 -12.42 10.31 19.55
N MET A 148 -11.17 10.73 19.25
CA MET A 148 -10.63 12.00 19.79
C MET A 148 -11.39 13.21 19.23
N HIS A 149 -11.67 13.22 17.92
CA HIS A 149 -12.46 14.28 17.30
C HIS A 149 -13.91 14.33 17.85
N GLN A 150 -14.53 13.16 18.03
CA GLN A 150 -15.88 13.07 18.60
C GLN A 150 -15.93 13.62 20.03
N LYS A 151 -15.00 13.23 20.91
CA LYS A 151 -14.90 13.75 22.26
C LYS A 151 -14.71 15.28 22.29
N ALA A 152 -13.85 15.80 21.39
CA ALA A 152 -13.64 17.24 21.27
C ALA A 152 -14.91 18.00 20.83
N GLN A 153 -15.66 17.46 19.86
CA GLN A 153 -16.95 18.01 19.42
C GLN A 153 -18.01 18.02 20.52
N GLU A 154 -17.98 17.02 21.40
CA GLU A 154 -18.86 16.93 22.58
C GLU A 154 -18.42 17.87 23.73
N GLY A 155 -17.35 18.63 23.57
CA GLY A 155 -16.79 19.51 24.58
C GLY A 155 -16.10 18.80 25.75
N LYS A 156 -15.77 17.52 25.60
CA LYS A 156 -15.04 16.76 26.60
C LYS A 156 -13.54 17.11 26.58
N PRO A 157 -12.90 17.23 27.75
CA PRO A 157 -11.47 17.53 27.81
C PRO A 157 -10.63 16.35 27.30
N LEU A 158 -9.65 16.64 26.44
CA LEU A 158 -8.67 15.68 25.98
C LEU A 158 -7.40 15.78 26.83
N THR A 159 -7.41 15.14 27.99
CA THR A 159 -6.22 15.04 28.83
C THR A 159 -5.29 13.93 28.32
N ALA A 160 -3.99 14.00 28.62
CA ALA A 160 -3.04 12.94 28.25
C ALA A 160 -3.46 11.57 28.77
N GLN A 161 -4.05 11.51 29.98
CA GLN A 161 -4.57 10.27 30.55
C GLN A 161 -5.72 9.70 29.74
N GLU A 162 -6.72 10.52 29.38
CA GLU A 162 -7.88 10.11 28.58
C GLU A 162 -7.48 9.62 27.21
N ILE A 163 -6.58 10.35 26.55
CA ILE A 163 -6.03 9.97 25.24
C ILE A 163 -5.31 8.62 25.32
N SER A 164 -4.43 8.45 26.32
CA SER A 164 -3.65 7.23 26.49
C SER A 164 -4.52 6.02 26.88
N SER A 165 -5.54 6.20 27.73
CA SER A 165 -6.47 5.12 28.07
C SER A 165 -7.23 4.65 26.84
N THR A 166 -7.78 5.56 26.04
CA THR A 166 -8.49 5.22 24.80
C THR A 166 -7.57 4.48 23.80
N TYR A 167 -6.32 4.93 23.68
CA TYR A 167 -5.36 4.26 22.79
C TYR A 167 -5.04 2.83 23.25
N LEU A 168 -4.83 2.64 24.57
CA LEU A 168 -4.56 1.31 25.13
C LEU A 168 -5.75 0.36 24.94
N GLU A 169 -6.99 0.84 25.19
CA GLU A 169 -8.22 0.06 24.98
C GLU A 169 -8.33 -0.42 23.52
N LEU A 170 -8.10 0.46 22.56
CA LEU A 170 -8.09 0.09 21.14
C LEU A 170 -6.96 -0.88 20.81
N ASN A 171 -5.76 -0.68 21.35
CA ASN A 171 -4.65 -1.60 21.14
C ASN A 171 -5.02 -3.00 21.64
N GLN A 172 -5.56 -3.13 22.84
CA GLN A 172 -6.01 -4.41 23.41
C GLN A 172 -7.13 -5.05 22.57
N LEU A 173 -8.07 -4.25 22.07
CA LEU A 173 -9.15 -4.74 21.21
C LEU A 173 -8.62 -5.32 19.89
N TYR A 174 -7.73 -4.60 19.22
CA TYR A 174 -7.23 -4.99 17.90
C TYR A 174 -6.21 -6.13 17.93
N PHE A 175 -5.43 -6.24 18.99
CA PHE A 175 -4.44 -7.32 19.15
C PHE A 175 -4.99 -8.56 19.87
N GLY A 176 -6.13 -8.43 20.55
CA GLY A 176 -6.79 -9.54 21.22
C GLY A 176 -6.15 -9.94 22.57
N PRO A 177 -6.79 -10.90 23.28
CA PRO A 177 -6.42 -11.26 24.65
C PRO A 177 -5.13 -12.05 24.76
N ASP A 178 -4.66 -12.67 23.68
CA ASP A 178 -3.42 -13.47 23.67
C ASP A 178 -2.15 -12.62 23.51
N MET A 179 -2.31 -11.32 23.21
CA MET A 179 -1.22 -10.36 23.12
C MET A 179 -1.09 -9.56 24.43
N VAL A 180 0.09 -9.54 25.00
CA VAL A 180 0.39 -8.67 26.15
C VAL A 180 0.62 -7.26 25.64
N SER A 181 -0.31 -6.36 25.97
CA SER A 181 -0.14 -4.91 25.75
C SER A 181 0.54 -4.31 26.98
N ASP A 182 1.80 -3.90 26.84
CA ASP A 182 2.51 -3.19 27.90
C ASP A 182 1.93 -1.77 28.11
N GLN A 183 2.25 -1.15 29.24
CA GLN A 183 1.71 0.18 29.58
C GLN A 183 2.32 1.29 28.71
N GLU A 184 3.50 1.07 28.19
CA GLU A 184 4.23 2.02 27.33
C GLU A 184 3.53 2.20 25.99
N ILE A 185 2.84 1.16 25.47
CA ILE A 185 2.09 1.27 24.22
C ILE A 185 0.97 2.31 24.30
N ALA A 186 0.43 2.59 25.48
CA ALA A 186 -0.57 3.63 25.71
C ALA A 186 -0.09 5.03 25.27
N LEU A 187 1.22 5.26 25.20
CA LEU A 187 1.84 6.52 24.82
C LEU A 187 2.20 6.60 23.34
N GLU A 188 2.01 5.53 22.57
CA GLU A 188 2.45 5.47 21.17
C GLU A 188 1.84 6.58 20.30
N TRP A 189 0.59 6.98 20.55
CA TRP A 189 -0.05 8.06 19.83
C TRP A 189 0.76 9.35 19.78
N SER A 190 1.54 9.64 20.84
CA SER A 190 2.32 10.89 20.97
C SER A 190 3.48 11.00 19.98
N ARG A 191 3.95 9.88 19.41
CA ARG A 191 5.04 9.84 18.43
C ARG A 191 4.58 9.68 16.97
N ILE A 192 3.28 9.60 16.73
CA ILE A 192 2.72 9.41 15.38
C ILE A 192 2.46 10.76 14.73
N PRO A 193 3.33 11.23 13.81
CA PRO A 193 3.19 12.58 13.23
C PRO A 193 1.95 12.70 12.34
N HIS A 194 1.41 11.59 11.83
CA HIS A 194 0.22 11.56 10.98
C HIS A 194 -1.02 12.12 11.66
N PHE A 195 -1.13 12.05 12.99
CA PHE A 195 -2.25 12.63 13.73
C PHE A 195 -2.29 14.17 13.71
N TYR A 196 -1.22 14.84 13.25
CA TYR A 196 -1.25 16.27 12.96
C TYR A 196 -1.88 16.61 11.60
N THR A 197 -2.20 15.58 10.79
CA THR A 197 -2.91 15.72 9.51
C THR A 197 -4.26 14.99 9.63
N PRO A 198 -5.34 15.69 10.00
CA PRO A 198 -6.63 15.08 10.31
C PRO A 198 -7.15 14.19 9.18
N PHE A 199 -7.66 13.02 9.54
CA PHE A 199 -8.27 12.05 8.64
C PHE A 199 -7.36 11.59 7.48
N TYR A 200 -6.07 11.45 7.78
CA TYR A 200 -5.09 10.97 6.81
C TYR A 200 -4.95 9.44 6.83
N VAL A 201 -4.85 8.85 8.03
CA VAL A 201 -4.37 7.46 8.19
C VAL A 201 -5.31 6.38 7.66
N TYR A 202 -6.63 6.62 7.63
CA TYR A 202 -7.59 5.65 7.07
C TYR A 202 -7.31 5.35 5.58
N GLN A 203 -6.69 6.27 4.87
CA GLN A 203 -6.39 6.14 3.45
C GLN A 203 -5.38 5.03 3.15
N TYR A 204 -4.56 4.64 4.12
CA TYR A 204 -3.69 3.47 4.00
C TYR A 204 -4.51 2.18 3.90
N ALA A 205 -5.49 2.00 4.78
CA ALA A 205 -6.34 0.81 4.80
C ALA A 205 -7.23 0.73 3.55
N THR A 206 -7.82 1.83 3.12
CA THR A 206 -8.66 1.88 1.90
C THR A 206 -7.84 1.68 0.64
N GLY A 207 -6.68 2.31 0.53
CA GLY A 207 -5.76 2.17 -0.61
C GLY A 207 -5.23 0.75 -0.76
N PHE A 208 -4.83 0.12 0.36
CA PHE A 208 -4.38 -1.27 0.39
C PHE A 208 -5.50 -2.22 -0.03
N SER A 209 -6.71 -2.06 0.52
CA SER A 209 -7.86 -2.89 0.17
C SER A 209 -8.22 -2.78 -1.31
N ALA A 210 -8.22 -1.57 -1.87
CA ALA A 210 -8.44 -1.35 -3.28
C ALA A 210 -7.37 -2.03 -4.14
N ALA A 211 -6.10 -1.96 -3.74
CA ALA A 211 -4.98 -2.58 -4.45
C ALA A 211 -5.07 -4.12 -4.47
N ILE A 212 -5.44 -4.74 -3.34
CA ILE A 212 -5.66 -6.19 -3.27
C ILE A 212 -6.84 -6.61 -4.17
N ALA A 213 -7.96 -5.89 -4.12
CA ALA A 213 -9.10 -6.17 -4.98
C ALA A 213 -8.75 -6.03 -6.48
N LEU A 214 -7.95 -5.02 -6.85
CA LEU A 214 -7.47 -4.82 -8.22
C LEU A 214 -6.50 -5.92 -8.66
N SER A 215 -5.54 -6.29 -7.83
CA SER A 215 -4.59 -7.37 -8.14
C SER A 215 -5.29 -8.71 -8.36
N ASN A 216 -6.31 -9.04 -7.54
CA ASN A 216 -7.12 -10.23 -7.73
C ASN A 216 -7.85 -10.20 -9.09
N LYS A 217 -8.51 -9.08 -9.42
CA LYS A 217 -9.16 -8.93 -10.73
C LYS A 217 -8.18 -9.08 -11.91
N ILE A 218 -6.99 -8.52 -11.80
CA ILE A 218 -5.95 -8.67 -12.83
C ILE A 218 -5.55 -10.14 -12.99
N LEU A 219 -5.40 -10.88 -11.90
CA LEU A 219 -5.03 -12.30 -11.94
C LEU A 219 -6.17 -13.21 -12.45
N GLU A 220 -7.42 -12.88 -12.15
CA GLU A 220 -8.60 -13.66 -12.50
C GLU A 220 -9.11 -13.37 -13.92
N GLU A 221 -9.23 -12.09 -14.27
CA GLU A 221 -9.86 -11.64 -15.50
C GLU A 221 -8.83 -11.39 -16.63
N GLY A 222 -7.55 -11.20 -16.30
CA GLY A 222 -6.47 -10.95 -17.26
C GLY A 222 -6.58 -9.61 -17.98
N ALA A 223 -6.38 -9.62 -19.31
CA ALA A 223 -6.26 -8.42 -20.12
C ALA A 223 -7.41 -7.40 -19.96
N PRO A 224 -8.70 -7.79 -19.87
CA PRO A 224 -9.77 -6.81 -19.63
C PRO A 224 -9.62 -6.02 -18.33
N ALA A 225 -9.21 -6.67 -17.24
CA ALA A 225 -8.95 -5.98 -15.97
C ALA A 225 -7.72 -5.07 -16.05
N VAL A 226 -6.67 -5.50 -16.73
CA VAL A 226 -5.47 -4.68 -16.98
C VAL A 226 -5.81 -3.40 -17.74
N GLU A 227 -6.65 -3.45 -18.76
CA GLU A 227 -7.04 -2.24 -19.50
C GLU A 227 -7.87 -1.26 -18.65
N ARG A 228 -8.77 -1.76 -17.81
CA ARG A 228 -9.49 -0.93 -16.83
C ARG A 228 -8.53 -0.31 -15.81
N TYR A 229 -7.58 -1.11 -15.31
CA TYR A 229 -6.55 -0.62 -14.39
C TYR A 229 -5.66 0.46 -15.01
N LYS A 230 -5.24 0.30 -16.27
CA LYS A 230 -4.51 1.35 -17.00
C LYS A 230 -5.34 2.63 -17.18
N THR A 231 -6.67 2.50 -17.37
CA THR A 231 -7.57 3.66 -17.42
C THR A 231 -7.54 4.42 -16.10
N PHE A 232 -7.56 3.72 -14.98
CA PHE A 232 -7.35 4.30 -13.64
C PHE A 232 -6.00 5.02 -13.54
N LEU A 233 -4.89 4.38 -13.92
CA LEU A 233 -3.56 4.99 -13.85
C LEU A 233 -3.42 6.26 -14.70
N LYS A 234 -4.15 6.35 -15.80
CA LYS A 234 -4.16 7.50 -16.73
C LYS A 234 -4.99 8.67 -16.22
N GLY A 235 -5.81 8.47 -15.18
CA GLY A 235 -6.83 9.44 -14.77
C GLY A 235 -6.31 10.66 -14.01
N GLY A 236 -5.17 10.57 -13.33
CA GLY A 236 -4.65 11.66 -12.50
C GLY A 236 -5.67 12.15 -11.47
N SER A 237 -5.92 13.45 -11.45
CA SER A 237 -6.99 14.07 -10.65
C SER A 237 -8.16 14.63 -11.49
N SER A 238 -8.41 14.04 -12.66
CA SER A 238 -9.48 14.46 -13.56
C SER A 238 -10.90 14.16 -13.05
N MET A 239 -11.02 13.30 -12.03
CA MET A 239 -12.27 12.97 -11.34
C MET A 239 -12.00 12.64 -9.88
N ASP A 240 -13.07 12.46 -9.10
CA ASP A 240 -12.93 12.07 -7.69
C ASP A 240 -12.29 10.69 -7.55
N PRO A 241 -11.44 10.46 -6.52
CA PRO A 241 -10.70 9.23 -6.35
C PRO A 241 -11.56 7.95 -6.33
N ILE A 242 -12.73 8.01 -5.70
CA ILE A 242 -13.66 6.88 -5.64
C ILE A 242 -14.22 6.56 -7.03
N ASP A 243 -14.59 7.57 -7.80
CA ASP A 243 -15.11 7.38 -9.15
C ASP A 243 -14.00 6.90 -10.11
N LEU A 244 -12.77 7.37 -9.88
CA LEU A 244 -11.60 6.89 -10.60
C LEU A 244 -11.35 5.39 -10.35
N LEU A 245 -11.46 4.91 -9.11
CA LEU A 245 -11.35 3.48 -8.77
C LEU A 245 -12.49 2.64 -9.38
N LYS A 246 -13.70 3.20 -9.47
CA LYS A 246 -14.82 2.53 -10.15
C LYS A 246 -14.53 2.26 -11.62
N THR A 247 -13.74 3.10 -12.29
CA THR A 247 -13.33 2.83 -13.70
C THR A 247 -12.49 1.56 -13.80
N ALA A 248 -11.75 1.21 -12.75
CA ALA A 248 -10.99 -0.04 -12.65
C ALA A 248 -11.83 -1.24 -12.12
N GLY A 249 -13.10 -1.01 -11.78
CA GLY A 249 -13.99 -2.04 -11.27
C GLY A 249 -13.94 -2.25 -9.75
N VAL A 250 -13.46 -1.26 -8.99
CA VAL A 250 -13.43 -1.28 -7.53
C VAL A 250 -14.26 -0.12 -6.97
N ASP A 251 -15.33 -0.42 -6.25
CA ASP A 251 -16.22 0.56 -5.63
C ASP A 251 -15.98 0.65 -4.12
N MET A 252 -15.22 1.65 -3.71
CA MET A 252 -14.89 1.91 -2.29
C MET A 252 -16.06 2.51 -1.49
N THR A 253 -17.23 2.72 -2.10
CA THR A 253 -18.47 3.08 -1.36
C THR A 253 -19.15 1.86 -0.73
N THR A 254 -18.65 0.67 -1.04
CA THR A 254 -19.13 -0.62 -0.51
C THR A 254 -18.07 -1.27 0.36
N SER A 255 -18.47 -2.24 1.20
CA SER A 255 -17.53 -3.05 1.98
C SER A 255 -16.79 -4.11 1.16
N GLN A 256 -17.20 -4.37 -0.07
CA GLN A 256 -16.70 -5.47 -0.90
C GLN A 256 -15.17 -5.47 -1.09
N PRO A 257 -14.51 -4.34 -1.42
CA PRO A 257 -13.05 -4.36 -1.58
C PRO A 257 -12.29 -4.65 -0.29
N VAL A 258 -12.82 -4.17 0.85
CA VAL A 258 -12.25 -4.45 2.17
C VAL A 258 -12.43 -5.93 2.51
N GLN A 259 -13.63 -6.49 2.28
CA GLN A 259 -13.90 -7.91 2.51
C GLN A 259 -13.00 -8.80 1.63
N ALA A 260 -12.83 -8.47 0.36
CA ALA A 260 -11.93 -9.21 -0.53
C ALA A 260 -10.47 -9.21 -0.02
N ALA A 261 -10.01 -8.11 0.55
CA ALA A 261 -8.68 -8.04 1.17
C ALA A 261 -8.61 -8.91 2.44
N LEU A 262 -9.63 -8.89 3.29
CA LEU A 262 -9.69 -9.71 4.50
C LEU A 262 -9.80 -11.21 4.17
N ASP A 263 -10.48 -11.59 3.10
CA ASP A 263 -10.56 -12.99 2.62
C ASP A 263 -9.17 -13.50 2.19
N VAL A 264 -8.38 -12.67 1.50
CA VAL A 264 -6.98 -12.99 1.19
C VAL A 264 -6.16 -13.17 2.46
N PHE A 265 -6.31 -12.27 3.44
CA PHE A 265 -5.63 -12.39 4.74
C PHE A 265 -5.98 -13.71 5.44
N GLY A 266 -7.26 -14.04 5.57
CA GLY A 266 -7.72 -15.31 6.16
C GLY A 266 -7.11 -16.52 5.48
N SER A 267 -7.17 -16.56 4.14
CA SER A 267 -6.56 -17.65 3.36
C SER A 267 -5.04 -17.79 3.57
N LEU A 268 -4.33 -16.69 3.78
CA LEU A 268 -2.89 -16.72 4.08
C LEU A 268 -2.61 -17.24 5.50
N VAL A 269 -3.46 -16.91 6.47
CA VAL A 269 -3.39 -17.46 7.84
C VAL A 269 -3.60 -18.97 7.80
N ASP A 270 -4.67 -19.45 7.14
CA ASP A 270 -4.95 -20.88 6.97
C ASP A 270 -3.74 -21.62 6.35
N GLN A 271 -3.17 -21.06 5.28
CA GLN A 271 -1.98 -21.62 4.63
C GLN A 271 -0.76 -21.66 5.57
N MET A 272 -0.60 -20.66 6.44
CA MET A 272 0.48 -20.64 7.42
C MET A 272 0.28 -21.73 8.48
N GLU A 273 -0.94 -21.89 9.00
CA GLU A 273 -1.28 -22.92 9.99
C GLU A 273 -1.05 -24.34 9.44
N GLU A 274 -1.40 -24.60 8.18
CA GLU A 274 -1.12 -25.90 7.54
C GLU A 274 0.38 -26.22 7.40
N MET A 275 1.23 -25.20 7.50
CA MET A 275 2.68 -25.36 7.36
C MET A 275 3.43 -25.42 8.70
N ILE A 276 2.83 -25.06 9.80
CA ILE A 276 3.43 -25.18 11.14
C ILE A 276 3.26 -26.60 11.66
#